data_904eb64ad56df29c079642fff9e666fa
#
_entry.id   904eb64ad56df29c079642fff9e666fa
#
_cell.length_a   1.000
_cell.length_b   1.000
_cell.length_c   1.000
_cell.angle_alpha   90.00
_cell.angle_beta   90.00
_cell.angle_gamma   90.00
#
_symmetry.space_group_name_H-M   'P 1'
#
loop_
_entity.id
_entity.type
_entity.pdbx_description
1 polymer ?
#
loop_
_entity_poly.entity_id
_entity_poly.type
_entity_poly.pdbx_seq_one_letter_code
_entity_poly.pdbx_strand_id
1 'polypeptide(L)'
;MKSYKDLDVYNTAFNLAIKVHKMSLELPKYELYEQGSQIRRSSKSIKDNIVEGYGRRKYKADFIKFLVYAHASLLECLSQLQMIDELYEIKEVKLLI
;
A
#
# COMPACT_ATOMS: atom_id res chain seq x y z
N MET A 1 -11.11 6.29 20.98
CA MET A 1 -10.00 5.91 20.08
C MET A 1 -8.71 6.53 20.60
N LYS A 2 -7.72 5.71 20.91
CA LYS A 2 -6.50 6.18 21.59
C LYS A 2 -5.30 6.32 20.63
N SER A 3 -5.34 5.68 19.46
CA SER A 3 -4.25 5.77 18.50
C SER A 3 -4.75 5.39 17.10
N TYR A 4 -3.91 5.67 16.09
CA TYR A 4 -4.20 5.26 14.71
C TYR A 4 -4.34 3.73 14.59
N LYS A 5 -3.76 2.97 15.54
CA LYS A 5 -3.82 1.51 15.54
C LYS A 5 -5.23 0.98 15.78
N ASP A 6 -6.13 1.82 16.27
CA ASP A 6 -7.54 1.46 16.46
C ASP A 6 -8.37 1.61 15.18
N LEU A 7 -7.81 2.18 14.12
CA LEU A 7 -8.49 2.35 12.85
C LEU A 7 -8.46 1.06 12.02
N ASP A 8 -9.64 0.57 11.63
CA ASP A 8 -9.74 -0.62 10.78
C ASP A 8 -9.02 -0.40 9.45
N VAL A 9 -9.16 0.79 8.86
CA VAL A 9 -8.52 1.12 7.58
C VAL A 9 -7.00 1.06 7.70
N TYR A 10 -6.44 1.48 8.82
CA TYR A 10 -5.01 1.36 9.06
C TYR A 10 -4.57 -0.10 9.11
N ASN A 11 -5.29 -0.91 9.86
CA ASN A 11 -4.93 -2.34 10.02
C ASN A 11 -5.03 -3.09 8.70
N THR A 12 -6.06 -2.80 7.90
CA THR A 12 -6.20 -3.38 6.56
C THR A 12 -5.03 -2.97 5.67
N ALA A 13 -4.67 -1.69 5.66
CA ALA A 13 -3.55 -1.19 4.85
C ALA A 13 -2.21 -1.78 5.30
N PHE A 14 -2.01 -1.90 6.62
CA PHE A 14 -0.81 -2.51 7.18
C PHE A 14 -0.66 -3.97 6.70
N ASN A 15 -1.73 -4.75 6.81
CA ASN A 15 -1.72 -6.14 6.39
C ASN A 15 -1.49 -6.28 4.90
N LEU A 16 -2.07 -5.40 4.09
CA LEU A 16 -1.83 -5.36 2.64
C LEU A 16 -0.35 -5.11 2.35
N ALA A 17 0.27 -4.16 3.03
CA ALA A 17 1.69 -3.84 2.84
C ALA A 17 2.58 -5.05 3.13
N ILE A 18 2.26 -5.82 4.18
CA ILE A 18 3.00 -7.04 4.51
C ILE A 18 2.85 -8.08 3.40
N LYS A 19 1.63 -8.32 2.94
CA LYS A 19 1.36 -9.32 1.88
C LYS A 19 2.05 -8.94 0.58
N VAL A 20 1.99 -7.66 0.21
CA VAL A 20 2.64 -7.15 -1.00
C VAL A 20 4.16 -7.29 -0.89
N HIS A 21 4.73 -6.95 0.27
CA HIS A 21 6.17 -7.09 0.48
C HIS A 21 6.63 -8.54 0.27
N LYS A 22 5.94 -9.48 0.90
CA LYS A 22 6.28 -10.91 0.79
C LYS A 22 6.11 -11.40 -0.65
N MET A 23 5.03 -11.03 -1.32
CA MET A 23 4.82 -11.36 -2.73
C MET A 23 5.93 -10.81 -3.62
N SER A 24 6.37 -9.58 -3.37
CA SER A 24 7.39 -8.94 -4.21
C SER A 24 8.73 -9.70 -4.20
N LEU A 25 9.00 -10.47 -3.15
CA LEU A 25 10.22 -11.27 -3.05
C LEU A 25 10.17 -12.50 -3.97
N GLU A 26 8.99 -12.84 -4.50
CA GLU A 26 8.83 -13.95 -5.46
C GLU A 26 9.04 -13.50 -6.90
N LEU A 27 9.19 -12.19 -7.15
CA LEU A 27 9.48 -11.67 -8.47
C LEU A 27 10.86 -12.14 -8.96
N PRO A 28 11.06 -12.23 -10.29
CA PRO A 28 12.41 -12.51 -10.81
C PRO A 28 13.43 -11.53 -10.23
N LYS A 29 14.65 -12.02 -10.04
CA LYS A 29 15.69 -11.28 -9.33
C LYS A 29 15.94 -9.88 -9.93
N TYR A 30 15.85 -9.73 -11.25
CA TYR A 30 16.05 -8.44 -11.91
C TYR A 30 14.93 -7.45 -11.62
N GLU A 31 13.78 -7.89 -11.10
CA GLU A 31 12.66 -7.02 -10.76
C GLU A 31 12.65 -6.57 -9.30
N LEU A 32 13.51 -7.14 -8.45
CA LEU A 32 13.51 -6.81 -7.03
C LEU A 32 13.71 -5.32 -6.78
N TYR A 33 14.53 -4.66 -7.58
CA TYR A 33 14.85 -3.24 -7.44
C TYR A 33 14.14 -2.38 -8.49
N GLU A 34 13.30 -3.00 -9.32
CA GLU A 34 12.45 -2.32 -10.29
C GLU A 34 11.01 -2.33 -9.79
N GLN A 35 10.14 -3.18 -10.34
CA GLN A 35 8.74 -3.27 -9.93
C GLN A 35 8.60 -3.68 -8.47
N GLY A 36 9.46 -4.54 -7.97
CA GLY A 36 9.44 -4.94 -6.56
C GLY A 36 9.61 -3.76 -5.63
N SER A 37 10.61 -2.92 -5.90
CA SER A 37 10.86 -1.70 -5.11
C SER A 37 9.67 -0.74 -5.18
N GLN A 38 9.13 -0.54 -6.38
CA GLN A 38 8.01 0.39 -6.58
C GLN A 38 6.76 -0.06 -5.83
N ILE A 39 6.41 -1.36 -5.90
CA ILE A 39 5.19 -1.84 -5.26
C ILE A 39 5.34 -1.90 -3.73
N ARG A 40 6.53 -2.21 -3.23
CA ARG A 40 6.78 -2.14 -1.79
C ARG A 40 6.61 -0.72 -1.28
N ARG A 41 7.04 0.27 -2.05
CA ARG A 41 6.90 1.68 -1.69
C ARG A 41 5.45 2.14 -1.71
N SER A 42 4.73 1.86 -2.79
CA SER A 42 3.34 2.30 -2.92
C SER A 42 2.44 1.65 -1.87
N SER A 43 2.62 0.36 -1.60
CA SER A 43 1.80 -0.32 -0.59
C SER A 43 2.04 0.22 0.82
N LYS A 44 3.28 0.54 1.17
CA LYS A 44 3.60 1.12 2.48
C LYS A 44 3.09 2.54 2.61
N SER A 45 3.08 3.29 1.51
CA SER A 45 2.61 4.67 1.48
C SER A 45 1.13 4.79 1.84
N ILE A 46 0.32 3.77 1.57
CA ILE A 46 -1.11 3.78 1.93
C ILE A 46 -1.24 3.98 3.45
N LYS A 47 -0.65 3.08 4.24
CA LYS A 47 -0.76 3.16 5.69
C LYS A 47 -0.03 4.37 6.28
N ASP A 48 1.09 4.76 5.67
CA ASP A 48 1.87 5.91 6.15
C ASP A 48 1.08 7.20 6.05
N ASN A 49 0.33 7.38 4.94
CA ASN A 49 -0.53 8.54 4.78
C ASN A 49 -1.74 8.51 5.73
N ILE A 50 -2.25 7.32 6.05
CA ILE A 50 -3.30 7.19 7.06
C ILE A 50 -2.79 7.65 8.42
N VAL A 51 -1.59 7.24 8.81
CA VAL A 51 -0.96 7.65 10.07
C VAL A 51 -0.76 9.16 10.11
N GLU A 52 -0.22 9.74 9.02
CA GLU A 52 -0.01 11.19 8.94
C GLU A 52 -1.34 11.93 9.05
N GLY A 53 -2.36 11.48 8.34
CA GLY A 53 -3.68 12.10 8.41
C GLY A 53 -4.26 12.03 9.81
N TYR A 54 -4.16 10.90 10.47
CA TYR A 54 -4.64 10.74 11.84
C TYR A 54 -3.92 11.70 12.79
N GLY A 55 -2.59 11.86 12.63
CA GLY A 55 -1.82 12.79 13.45
C GLY A 55 -2.24 14.25 13.27
N ARG A 56 -2.84 14.57 12.12
CA ARG A 56 -3.30 15.92 11.78
C ARG A 56 -4.81 16.07 11.83
N ARG A 57 -5.52 15.12 12.44
CA ARG A 57 -6.99 15.08 12.42
C ARG A 57 -7.67 16.31 13.04
N LYS A 58 -6.97 17.03 13.88
CA LYS A 58 -7.42 18.29 14.45
C LYS A 58 -7.68 19.33 13.35
N TYR A 59 -6.93 19.26 12.27
CA TYR A 59 -7.04 20.17 11.13
C TYR A 59 -7.68 19.40 9.98
N LYS A 60 -8.98 19.63 9.77
CA LYS A 60 -9.80 18.86 8.83
C LYS A 60 -9.21 18.84 7.41
N ALA A 61 -8.74 19.99 6.92
CA ALA A 61 -8.17 20.07 5.57
C ALA A 61 -6.94 19.18 5.42
N ASP A 62 -6.07 19.17 6.44
CA ASP A 62 -4.87 18.32 6.43
C ASP A 62 -5.25 16.84 6.51
N PHE A 63 -6.21 16.51 7.37
CA PHE A 63 -6.70 15.13 7.49
C PHE A 63 -7.19 14.61 6.14
N ILE A 64 -8.05 15.37 5.47
CA ILE A 64 -8.59 15.01 4.16
C ILE A 64 -7.47 14.88 3.12
N LYS A 65 -6.51 15.80 3.12
CA LYS A 65 -5.37 15.79 2.19
C LYS A 65 -4.59 14.46 2.27
N PHE A 66 -4.28 14.01 3.46
CA PHE A 66 -3.52 12.77 3.63
C PHE A 66 -4.35 11.53 3.31
N LEU A 67 -5.68 11.56 3.51
CA LEU A 67 -6.55 10.47 3.05
C LEU A 67 -6.59 10.40 1.53
N VAL A 68 -6.57 11.55 0.85
CA VAL A 68 -6.47 11.59 -0.62
C VAL A 68 -5.14 10.99 -1.09
N TYR A 69 -4.05 11.30 -0.41
CA TYR A 69 -2.73 10.72 -0.73
C TYR A 69 -2.73 9.21 -0.52
N ALA A 70 -3.35 8.73 0.56
CA ALA A 70 -3.48 7.30 0.81
C ALA A 70 -4.26 6.62 -0.32
N HIS A 71 -5.36 7.23 -0.77
CA HIS A 71 -6.15 6.72 -1.88
C HIS A 71 -5.36 6.67 -3.18
N ALA A 72 -4.60 7.72 -3.47
CA ALA A 72 -3.74 7.76 -4.66
C ALA A 72 -2.68 6.64 -4.63
N SER A 73 -2.09 6.40 -3.45
CA SER A 73 -1.13 5.31 -3.28
C SER A 73 -1.77 3.94 -3.49
N LEU A 74 -3.03 3.77 -3.04
CA LEU A 74 -3.77 2.55 -3.28
C LEU A 74 -3.99 2.30 -4.77
N LEU A 75 -4.41 3.32 -5.52
CA LEU A 75 -4.61 3.19 -6.96
C LEU A 75 -3.31 2.84 -7.68
N GLU A 76 -2.21 3.46 -7.28
CA GLU A 76 -0.89 3.14 -7.83
C GLU A 76 -0.51 1.69 -7.54
N CYS A 77 -0.72 1.24 -6.30
CA CYS A 77 -0.44 -0.14 -5.91
C CYS A 77 -1.26 -1.15 -6.72
N LEU A 78 -2.56 -0.88 -6.91
CA LEU A 78 -3.44 -1.75 -7.71
C LEU A 78 -2.97 -1.83 -9.15
N SER A 79 -2.58 -0.70 -9.75
CA SER A 79 -2.06 -0.66 -11.12
C SER A 79 -0.78 -1.48 -11.25
N GLN A 80 0.10 -1.38 -10.26
CA GLN A 80 1.35 -2.15 -10.24
C GLN A 80 1.08 -3.65 -10.08
N LEU A 81 0.11 -4.03 -9.24
CA LEU A 81 -0.27 -5.43 -9.09
C LEU A 81 -0.80 -6.00 -10.40
N GLN A 82 -1.60 -5.24 -11.14
CA GLN A 82 -2.12 -5.67 -12.43
C GLN A 82 -1.00 -5.86 -13.45
N MET A 83 -0.01 -4.98 -13.46
CA MET A 83 1.13 -5.12 -14.37
C MET A 83 1.93 -6.39 -14.04
N ILE A 84 2.16 -6.65 -12.76
CA ILE A 84 2.86 -7.85 -12.31
C ILE A 84 2.07 -9.10 -12.68
N ASP A 85 0.75 -9.08 -12.52
CA ASP A 85 -0.12 -10.21 -12.89
C ASP A 85 -0.04 -10.51 -14.39
N GLU A 86 0.04 -9.47 -15.23
CA GLU A 86 0.18 -9.64 -16.69
C GLU A 86 1.55 -10.19 -17.09
N LEU A 87 2.61 -9.80 -16.38
CA LEU A 87 3.97 -10.21 -16.74
C LEU A 87 4.36 -11.57 -16.15
N TYR A 88 3.84 -11.91 -14.98
CA TYR A 88 4.24 -13.10 -14.23
C TYR A 88 3.02 -13.81 -13.65
N GLU A 89 3.12 -15.14 -13.53
CA GLU A 89 2.05 -15.93 -12.91
C GLU A 89 2.38 -16.18 -11.44
N ILE A 90 2.14 -15.19 -10.61
CA ILE A 90 2.32 -15.30 -9.16
C ILE A 90 0.96 -15.38 -8.51
N LYS A 91 0.65 -16.55 -7.90
CA LYS A 91 -0.65 -16.84 -7.34
C LYS A 91 -1.11 -15.78 -6.33
N GLU A 92 -0.21 -15.33 -5.48
CA GLU A 92 -0.50 -14.35 -4.43
C GLU A 92 -1.00 -13.02 -4.99
N VAL A 93 -0.55 -12.63 -6.19
CA VAL A 93 -0.99 -11.39 -6.84
C VAL A 93 -2.49 -11.43 -7.13
N LYS A 94 -2.98 -12.55 -7.64
CA LYS A 94 -4.41 -12.70 -7.96
C LYS A 94 -5.29 -12.59 -6.72
N LEU A 95 -4.78 -12.99 -5.57
CA LEU A 95 -5.50 -12.88 -4.30
C LEU A 95 -5.55 -11.43 -3.79
N LEU A 96 -4.64 -10.56 -4.26
CA LEU A 96 -4.56 -9.16 -3.83
C LEU A 96 -5.33 -8.22 -4.74
N ILE A 97 -5.63 -8.63 -5.96
CA ILE A 97 -6.45 -7.88 -6.89
C ILE A 97 -7.93 -8.20 -6.62
#